data_31f548e8ca52d4560460a12676b97e32
#
_entry.id   31f548e8ca52d4560460a12676b97e32
#
_cell.length_a   1.000
_cell.length_b   1.000
_cell.length_c   1.000
_cell.angle_alpha   90.00
_cell.angle_beta   90.00
_cell.angle_gamma   90.00
#
_symmetry.space_group_name_H-M   'P 1'
#
loop_
_entity.id
_entity.type
_entity.pdbx_description
1 polymer ?
#
loop_
_entity_poly.entity_id
_entity_poly.type
_entity_poly.pdbx_seq_one_letter_code
_entity_poly.pdbx_strand_id
1 'polypeptide(L)'
;MKIRSGMWCLYLAVSAALAAGTVAKAQTASHTTQKAPDSEKQFTHLIHSVEGPDLFRAYCASCHGKDGKGNGPVAPALKATVPDLTLIAKTNRGTFPVARVRRIILGEGMIASHGSREMPVWGPIFHQVEADVDRGPVRVENLVKYLESIQVKTKT
;
A
#
# COMPACT_ATOMS: atom_id res chain seq x y z
N MET A 1 25.47 -55.49 34.89
CA MET A 1 25.62 -56.12 36.16
C MET A 1 24.90 -55.33 37.24
N LYS A 2 24.00 -56.03 37.96
CA LYS A 2 23.20 -55.61 39.16
C LYS A 2 22.02 -54.76 39.04
N ILE A 3 20.91 -55.43 38.97
CA ILE A 3 19.51 -55.23 39.40
C ILE A 3 19.47 -54.90 40.89
N ARG A 4 18.57 -53.99 41.30
CA ARG A 4 17.85 -54.06 42.58
C ARG A 4 16.63 -53.14 42.44
N SER A 5 15.53 -53.66 42.22
CA SER A 5 14.33 -54.06 42.96
C SER A 5 14.12 -53.28 44.28
N GLY A 6 13.01 -52.65 44.40
CA GLY A 6 12.48 -51.99 45.59
C GLY A 6 11.02 -51.64 45.43
N MET A 7 10.20 -52.66 45.59
CA MET A 7 8.75 -52.65 45.70
C MET A 7 8.39 -52.40 47.16
N TRP A 8 7.39 -51.46 47.42
CA TRP A 8 6.49 -51.54 48.61
C TRP A 8 5.48 -50.42 48.51
N CYS A 9 4.29 -50.79 48.29
CA CYS A 9 3.10 -51.00 49.14
C CYS A 9 2.32 -49.73 49.45
N LEU A 10 1.14 -49.69 48.82
CA LEU A 10 -0.19 -49.48 49.40
C LEU A 10 -0.33 -48.48 50.55
N TYR A 11 -1.06 -47.37 50.23
CA TYR A 11 -2.08 -46.85 51.14
C TYR A 11 -3.26 -46.31 50.35
N LEU A 12 -4.38 -47.01 50.48
CA LEU A 12 -5.71 -46.55 50.14
C LEU A 12 -6.12 -45.52 51.20
N ALA A 13 -6.41 -44.34 50.79
CA ALA A 13 -7.22 -43.39 51.55
C ALA A 13 -8.30 -42.81 50.63
N VAL A 14 -9.50 -43.38 50.81
CA VAL A 14 -10.75 -42.84 50.28
C VAL A 14 -11.08 -41.60 51.10
N SER A 15 -11.04 -40.44 50.43
CA SER A 15 -11.65 -39.20 50.97
C SER A 15 -12.61 -38.64 49.95
N ALA A 16 -13.87 -38.84 50.19
CA ALA A 16 -14.99 -38.16 49.53
C ALA A 16 -14.92 -36.68 49.89
N ALA A 17 -14.65 -35.82 48.92
CA ALA A 17 -14.84 -34.38 49.07
C ALA A 17 -15.80 -33.88 47.98
N LEU A 18 -16.85 -33.27 48.48
CA LEU A 18 -17.98 -32.71 47.76
C LEU A 18 -17.55 -31.80 46.58
N ALA A 19 -18.09 -32.12 45.42
CA ALA A 19 -18.02 -31.26 44.26
C ALA A 19 -18.90 -30.03 44.45
N ALA A 20 -18.30 -28.89 44.81
CA ALA A 20 -18.93 -27.59 44.63
C ALA A 20 -18.79 -27.21 43.15
N GLY A 21 -19.88 -27.38 42.42
CA GLY A 21 -19.96 -26.97 41.01
C GLY A 21 -19.86 -25.47 40.89
N THR A 22 -18.70 -24.99 40.49
CA THR A 22 -18.56 -23.63 39.96
C THR A 22 -19.10 -23.61 38.54
N VAL A 23 -20.33 -23.12 38.39
CA VAL A 23 -20.90 -22.77 37.07
C VAL A 23 -20.04 -21.66 36.49
N ALA A 24 -19.14 -21.99 35.59
CA ALA A 24 -18.44 -21.03 34.77
C ALA A 24 -19.46 -20.33 33.88
N LYS A 25 -19.79 -19.10 34.24
CA LYS A 25 -20.61 -18.21 33.44
C LYS A 25 -19.85 -17.94 32.14
N ALA A 26 -20.28 -18.59 31.07
CA ALA A 26 -19.76 -18.30 29.72
C ALA A 26 -20.10 -16.82 29.45
N GLN A 27 -19.06 -15.98 29.50
CA GLN A 27 -19.15 -14.63 28.99
C GLN A 27 -19.21 -14.74 27.47
N THR A 28 -20.39 -14.64 26.91
CA THR A 28 -20.59 -14.34 25.50
C THR A 28 -19.93 -12.99 25.24
N ALA A 29 -18.72 -13.05 24.70
CA ALA A 29 -18.07 -11.87 24.13
C ALA A 29 -18.97 -11.38 22.99
N SER A 30 -19.71 -10.33 23.27
CA SER A 30 -20.40 -9.55 22.24
C SER A 30 -19.32 -9.01 21.31
N HIS A 31 -19.12 -9.68 20.18
CA HIS A 31 -18.39 -9.10 19.06
C HIS A 31 -19.20 -7.87 18.64
N THR A 32 -18.86 -6.73 19.22
CA THR A 32 -19.22 -5.45 18.63
C THR A 32 -18.58 -5.42 17.27
N THR A 33 -19.38 -5.63 16.23
CA THR A 33 -18.98 -5.40 14.85
C THR A 33 -18.62 -3.92 14.75
N GLN A 34 -17.36 -3.61 15.00
CA GLN A 34 -16.82 -2.29 14.69
C GLN A 34 -16.97 -2.14 13.19
N LYS A 35 -17.91 -1.29 12.78
CA LYS A 35 -18.06 -0.81 11.41
C LYS A 35 -16.67 -0.39 10.95
N ALA A 36 -16.14 -1.10 9.95
CA ALA A 36 -14.87 -0.74 9.33
C ALA A 36 -14.90 0.75 8.98
N PRO A 37 -13.83 1.50 9.29
CA PRO A 37 -13.81 2.93 9.03
C PRO A 37 -14.05 3.18 7.53
N ASP A 38 -14.65 4.30 7.20
CA ASP A 38 -15.02 4.76 5.84
C ASP A 38 -13.87 4.75 4.78
N SER A 39 -12.70 4.20 5.14
CA SER A 39 -11.55 4.05 4.28
C SER A 39 -11.82 3.17 3.04
N GLU A 40 -12.65 2.12 3.16
CA GLU A 40 -12.94 1.23 2.03
C GLU A 40 -13.79 1.93 0.96
N LYS A 41 -14.73 2.78 1.37
CA LYS A 41 -15.49 3.64 0.45
C LYS A 41 -14.61 4.70 -0.20
N GLN A 42 -13.60 5.19 0.52
CA GLN A 42 -12.68 6.20 0.00
C GLN A 42 -11.73 5.62 -1.05
N PHE A 43 -11.27 4.36 -0.86
CA PHE A 43 -10.42 3.67 -1.84
C PHE A 43 -11.17 3.34 -3.13
N THR A 44 -12.39 2.84 -3.06
CA THR A 44 -13.20 2.57 -4.24
C THR A 44 -13.50 3.84 -5.03
N HIS A 45 -13.77 4.96 -4.35
CA HIS A 45 -13.99 6.25 -5.00
C HIS A 45 -12.72 6.77 -5.70
N LEU A 46 -11.52 6.61 -5.10
CA LEU A 46 -10.26 7.03 -5.71
C LEU A 46 -9.92 6.23 -6.97
N ILE A 47 -10.17 4.92 -6.97
CA ILE A 47 -9.94 4.04 -8.13
C ILE A 47 -10.80 4.48 -9.32
N HIS A 48 -12.04 4.92 -9.10
CA HIS A 48 -12.93 5.42 -10.17
C HIS A 48 -12.65 6.86 -10.59
N SER A 49 -11.88 7.62 -9.81
CA SER A 49 -11.52 8.99 -10.17
C SER A 49 -10.67 9.03 -11.43
N VAL A 50 -10.89 10.06 -12.23
CA VAL A 50 -10.04 10.44 -13.37
C VAL A 50 -9.19 11.66 -13.07
N GLU A 51 -9.37 12.27 -11.89
CA GLU A 51 -8.68 13.48 -11.49
C GLU A 51 -7.20 13.23 -11.15
N GLY A 52 -6.31 14.01 -11.72
CA GLY A 52 -4.87 13.86 -11.55
C GLY A 52 -4.39 13.83 -10.08
N PRO A 53 -4.84 14.76 -9.22
CA PRO A 53 -4.48 14.74 -7.80
C PRO A 53 -4.93 13.47 -7.06
N ASP A 54 -6.11 12.95 -7.40
CA ASP A 54 -6.63 11.72 -6.77
C ASP A 54 -5.83 10.50 -7.22
N LEU A 55 -5.57 10.41 -8.52
CA LEU A 55 -4.74 9.35 -9.10
C LEU A 55 -3.33 9.37 -8.49
N PHE A 56 -2.73 10.55 -8.35
CA PHE A 56 -1.42 10.69 -7.75
C PHE A 56 -1.42 10.22 -6.29
N ARG A 57 -2.41 10.62 -5.50
CA ARG A 57 -2.52 10.17 -4.10
C ARG A 57 -2.71 8.67 -3.98
N ALA A 58 -3.52 8.08 -4.85
CA ALA A 58 -3.84 6.66 -4.78
C ALA A 58 -2.68 5.76 -5.23
N TYR A 59 -1.99 6.14 -6.29
CA TYR A 59 -1.05 5.24 -6.98
C TYR A 59 0.42 5.64 -6.86
N CYS A 60 0.73 6.90 -6.62
CA CYS A 60 2.09 7.43 -6.67
C CYS A 60 2.63 7.88 -5.31
N ALA A 61 1.78 8.42 -4.43
CA ALA A 61 2.20 9.07 -3.21
C ALA A 61 2.83 8.12 -2.18
N SER A 62 2.56 6.81 -2.24
CA SER A 62 3.19 5.82 -1.37
C SER A 62 4.72 5.82 -1.50
N CYS A 63 5.24 6.04 -2.71
CA CYS A 63 6.67 6.14 -2.98
C CYS A 63 7.12 7.59 -3.13
N HIS A 64 6.39 8.39 -3.93
CA HIS A 64 6.80 9.75 -4.29
C HIS A 64 6.47 10.82 -3.24
N GLY A 65 5.73 10.47 -2.17
CA GLY A 65 5.24 11.43 -1.19
C GLY A 65 4.01 12.21 -1.69
N LYS A 66 3.21 12.72 -0.76
CA LYS A 66 2.01 13.51 -1.09
C LYS A 66 2.33 14.81 -1.83
N ASP A 67 3.54 15.32 -1.64
CA ASP A 67 4.08 16.53 -2.25
C ASP A 67 4.95 16.27 -3.50
N GLY A 68 5.12 15.00 -3.88
CA GLY A 68 5.88 14.58 -5.04
C GLY A 68 7.39 14.62 -4.88
N LYS A 69 7.92 14.79 -3.66
CA LYS A 69 9.38 14.98 -3.41
C LYS A 69 10.18 13.70 -3.18
N GLY A 70 9.58 12.54 -3.41
CA GLY A 70 10.27 11.27 -3.23
C GLY A 70 10.37 10.78 -1.79
N ASN A 71 9.61 11.38 -0.87
CA ASN A 71 9.64 11.11 0.57
C ASN A 71 8.46 10.26 1.05
N GLY A 72 7.86 9.46 0.18
CA GLY A 72 6.74 8.60 0.55
C GLY A 72 7.13 7.51 1.56
N PRO A 73 6.16 6.97 2.32
CA PRO A 73 6.41 6.01 3.39
C PRO A 73 7.10 4.72 2.92
N VAL A 74 6.96 4.36 1.64
CA VAL A 74 7.60 3.17 1.06
C VAL A 74 9.02 3.47 0.54
N ALA A 75 9.35 4.75 0.28
CA ALA A 75 10.64 5.14 -0.31
C ALA A 75 11.87 4.58 0.42
N PRO A 76 11.93 4.53 1.78
CA PRO A 76 13.09 3.96 2.47
C PRO A 76 13.31 2.46 2.27
N ALA A 77 12.28 1.72 1.83
CA ALA A 77 12.36 0.29 1.57
C ALA A 77 12.81 -0.05 0.14
N LEU A 78 12.90 0.95 -0.74
CA LEU A 78 13.28 0.75 -2.13
C LEU A 78 14.80 0.77 -2.29
N LYS A 79 15.31 -0.03 -3.24
CA LYS A 79 16.74 -0.08 -3.55
C LYS A 79 17.23 1.18 -4.26
N ALA A 80 16.36 1.80 -5.06
CA ALA A 80 16.66 3.03 -5.77
C ALA A 80 16.08 4.24 -5.06
N THR A 81 16.77 5.36 -5.14
CA THR A 81 16.26 6.64 -4.64
C THR A 81 15.04 7.08 -5.45
N VAL A 82 13.94 7.37 -4.77
CA VAL A 82 12.73 7.89 -5.40
C VAL A 82 12.97 9.35 -5.80
N PRO A 83 12.79 9.71 -7.08
CA PRO A 83 13.07 11.06 -7.54
C PRO A 83 12.04 12.07 -7.03
N ASP A 84 12.50 13.32 -6.84
CA ASP A 84 11.64 14.48 -6.63
C ASP A 84 10.97 14.87 -7.97
N LEU A 85 9.67 14.59 -8.07
CA LEU A 85 8.89 14.84 -9.28
C LEU A 85 8.61 16.33 -9.50
N THR A 86 8.78 17.18 -8.50
CA THR A 86 8.58 18.63 -8.64
C THR A 86 9.73 19.31 -9.40
N LEU A 87 10.84 18.60 -9.61
CA LEU A 87 12.02 19.11 -10.27
C LEU A 87 12.18 18.64 -11.72
N ILE A 88 11.22 17.91 -12.28
CA ILE A 88 11.33 17.35 -13.64
C ILE A 88 11.57 18.45 -14.69
N ALA A 89 10.82 19.55 -14.64
CA ALA A 89 11.02 20.65 -15.57
C ALA A 89 12.41 21.32 -15.36
N LYS A 90 12.80 21.53 -14.10
CA LYS A 90 14.10 22.13 -13.77
C LYS A 90 15.27 21.31 -14.31
N THR A 91 15.23 19.99 -14.15
CA THR A 91 16.27 19.07 -14.66
C THR A 91 16.22 18.90 -16.17
N ASN A 92 15.14 19.33 -16.83
CA ASN A 92 14.96 19.30 -18.27
C ASN A 92 14.96 20.71 -18.89
N ARG A 93 15.91 21.54 -18.50
CA ARG A 93 16.14 22.90 -19.05
C ARG A 93 14.92 23.82 -18.92
N GLY A 94 14.13 23.70 -17.86
CA GLY A 94 12.96 24.51 -17.59
C GLY A 94 11.67 24.06 -18.28
N THR A 95 11.73 23.02 -19.10
CA THR A 95 10.56 22.53 -19.86
C THR A 95 10.09 21.18 -19.32
N PHE A 96 8.80 21.06 -18.99
CA PHE A 96 8.25 19.78 -18.55
C PHE A 96 8.09 18.82 -19.75
N PRO A 97 8.72 17.63 -19.73
CA PRO A 97 8.78 16.73 -20.88
C PRO A 97 7.56 15.80 -20.93
N VAL A 98 6.38 16.34 -21.26
CA VAL A 98 5.07 15.66 -21.28
C VAL A 98 5.13 14.26 -21.88
N ALA A 99 5.65 14.14 -23.11
CA ALA A 99 5.69 12.85 -23.82
C ALA A 99 6.57 11.81 -23.12
N ARG A 100 7.67 12.24 -22.49
CA ARG A 100 8.57 11.35 -21.73
C ARG A 100 7.90 10.88 -20.46
N VAL A 101 7.25 11.78 -19.72
CA VAL A 101 6.54 11.45 -18.47
C VAL A 101 5.41 10.48 -18.76
N ARG A 102 4.63 10.75 -19.81
CA ARG A 102 3.55 9.85 -20.26
C ARG A 102 4.06 8.44 -20.53
N ARG A 103 5.14 8.30 -21.31
CA ARG A 103 5.75 6.99 -21.63
C ARG A 103 6.22 6.25 -20.39
N ILE A 104 6.77 6.96 -19.40
CA ILE A 104 7.20 6.35 -18.13
C ILE A 104 5.99 5.78 -17.37
N ILE A 105 4.90 6.54 -17.26
CA ILE A 105 3.68 6.11 -16.59
C ILE A 105 3.07 4.90 -17.30
N LEU A 106 3.04 4.91 -18.63
CA LEU A 106 2.54 3.81 -19.46
C LEU A 106 3.44 2.57 -19.43
N GLY A 107 4.68 2.70 -18.93
CA GLY A 107 5.69 1.63 -19.01
C GLY A 107 6.25 1.43 -20.41
N GLU A 108 6.03 2.39 -21.31
CA GLU A 108 6.57 2.38 -22.67
C GLU A 108 8.03 2.80 -22.65
N GLY A 109 8.88 1.84 -22.92
CA GLY A 109 10.33 2.04 -22.95
C GLY A 109 10.95 1.84 -21.57
N MET A 110 11.79 0.82 -21.49
CA MET A 110 12.66 0.59 -20.34
C MET A 110 13.69 1.71 -20.31
N ILE A 111 13.42 2.77 -19.57
CA ILE A 111 14.41 3.79 -19.33
C ILE A 111 15.34 3.24 -18.26
N ALA A 112 16.45 2.65 -18.70
CA ALA A 112 17.53 2.18 -17.82
C ALA A 112 18.03 3.25 -16.83
N SER A 113 17.75 4.53 -17.11
CA SER A 113 18.10 5.66 -16.26
C SER A 113 17.25 5.77 -14.97
N HIS A 114 16.18 5.01 -14.83
CA HIS A 114 15.41 4.92 -13.57
C HIS A 114 15.85 3.73 -12.70
N GLY A 115 16.89 3.01 -13.10
CA GLY A 115 17.69 2.12 -12.25
C GLY A 115 16.99 0.90 -11.66
N SER A 116 15.67 0.84 -11.64
CA SER A 116 14.95 -0.30 -11.10
C SER A 116 13.56 -0.45 -11.70
N ARG A 117 13.13 -1.69 -11.83
CA ARG A 117 11.73 -2.05 -12.13
C ARG A 117 10.81 -1.89 -10.90
N GLU A 118 11.16 -1.04 -9.96
CA GLU A 118 10.41 -0.88 -8.71
C GLU A 118 9.20 0.02 -8.89
N MET A 119 9.21 0.92 -9.89
CA MET A 119 8.01 1.67 -10.25
C MET A 119 7.06 0.78 -11.07
N PRO A 120 5.82 0.56 -10.63
CA PRO A 120 4.85 -0.22 -11.38
C PRO A 120 4.53 0.41 -12.74
N VAL A 121 4.14 -0.45 -13.68
CA VAL A 121 3.61 -0.02 -14.98
C VAL A 121 2.12 0.26 -14.82
N TRP A 122 1.74 1.52 -14.87
CA TRP A 122 0.36 1.95 -14.57
C TRP A 122 -0.59 1.88 -15.76
N GLY A 123 -0.07 1.91 -16.99
CA GLY A 123 -0.90 1.86 -18.20
C GLY A 123 -1.94 0.76 -18.16
N PRO A 124 -1.58 -0.52 -18.10
CA PRO A 124 -2.53 -1.62 -18.06
C PRO A 124 -3.51 -1.54 -16.89
N ILE A 125 -3.05 -1.05 -15.72
CA ILE A 125 -3.89 -0.93 -14.52
C ILE A 125 -5.00 0.11 -14.76
N PHE A 126 -4.67 1.26 -15.35
CA PHE A 126 -5.64 2.32 -15.61
C PHE A 126 -6.71 1.94 -16.64
N HIS A 127 -6.38 1.04 -17.57
CA HIS A 127 -7.34 0.50 -18.54
C HIS A 127 -8.31 -0.52 -17.93
N GLN A 128 -7.96 -1.17 -16.80
CA GLN A 128 -8.75 -2.24 -16.18
C GLN A 128 -9.71 -1.75 -15.09
N VAL A 129 -9.66 -0.48 -14.70
CA VAL A 129 -10.43 0.05 -13.55
C VAL A 129 -11.94 0.02 -13.80
N GLU A 130 -12.39 0.11 -15.04
CA GLU A 130 -13.80 0.05 -15.41
C GLU A 130 -13.98 -0.88 -16.60
N ALA A 131 -14.91 -1.85 -16.47
CA ALA A 131 -15.16 -2.85 -17.52
C ALA A 131 -15.86 -2.26 -18.76
N ASP A 132 -16.67 -1.20 -18.57
CA ASP A 132 -17.59 -0.73 -19.62
C ASP A 132 -17.07 0.48 -20.41
N VAL A 133 -16.15 1.25 -19.84
CA VAL A 133 -15.59 2.45 -20.48
C VAL A 133 -14.11 2.56 -20.18
N ASP A 134 -13.28 2.45 -21.22
CA ASP A 134 -11.84 2.65 -21.09
C ASP A 134 -11.49 4.13 -20.85
N ARG A 135 -11.28 4.50 -19.60
CA ARG A 135 -10.82 5.82 -19.19
C ARG A 135 -9.31 5.88 -18.93
N GLY A 136 -8.58 4.83 -19.27
CA GLY A 136 -7.12 4.76 -19.08
C GLY A 136 -6.39 5.95 -19.69
N PRO A 137 -6.61 6.30 -20.96
CA PRO A 137 -5.97 7.45 -21.59
C PRO A 137 -6.26 8.77 -20.88
N VAL A 138 -7.51 8.98 -20.42
CA VAL A 138 -7.91 10.20 -19.67
C VAL A 138 -7.20 10.27 -18.33
N ARG A 139 -7.09 9.15 -17.61
CA ARG A 139 -6.36 9.06 -16.33
C ARG A 139 -4.89 9.43 -16.51
N VAL A 140 -4.24 8.84 -17.51
CA VAL A 140 -2.82 9.13 -17.79
C VAL A 140 -2.63 10.61 -18.13
N GLU A 141 -3.48 11.17 -18.98
CA GLU A 141 -3.39 12.59 -19.37
C GLU A 141 -3.57 13.52 -18.17
N ASN A 142 -4.58 13.29 -17.33
CA ASN A 142 -4.85 14.11 -16.15
C ASN A 142 -3.73 13.97 -15.09
N LEU A 143 -3.15 12.77 -14.95
CA LEU A 143 -2.00 12.56 -14.07
C LEU A 143 -0.77 13.33 -14.58
N VAL A 144 -0.49 13.32 -15.89
CA VAL A 144 0.61 14.08 -16.51
C VAL A 144 0.41 15.58 -16.31
N LYS A 145 -0.80 16.11 -16.53
CA LYS A 145 -1.14 17.53 -16.27
C LYS A 145 -0.96 17.89 -14.79
N TYR A 146 -1.34 17.01 -13.90
CA TYR A 146 -1.11 17.24 -12.46
C TYR A 146 0.38 17.33 -12.15
N LEU A 147 1.19 16.39 -12.66
CA LEU A 147 2.65 16.43 -12.46
C LEU A 147 3.28 17.70 -13.05
N GLU A 148 2.80 18.18 -14.17
CA GLU A 148 3.23 19.46 -14.73
C GLU A 148 2.85 20.64 -13.82
N SER A 149 1.65 20.62 -13.24
CA SER A 149 1.15 21.70 -12.37
C SER A 149 1.93 21.87 -11.07
N ILE A 150 2.55 20.79 -10.56
CA ILE A 150 3.32 20.79 -9.31
C ILE A 150 4.80 21.13 -9.50
N GLN A 151 5.23 21.49 -10.72
CA GLN A 151 6.62 21.84 -10.97
C GLN A 151 7.05 23.11 -10.23
N VAL A 152 8.25 23.08 -9.65
CA VAL A 152 8.86 24.28 -9.07
C VAL A 152 9.07 25.30 -10.14
N LYS A 153 8.51 26.52 -9.96
CA LYS A 153 8.70 27.64 -10.87
C LYS A 153 10.16 28.07 -10.84
N THR A 154 10.87 27.92 -11.94
CA THR A 154 12.16 28.57 -12.13
C THR A 154 11.92 30.06 -12.26
N LYS A 155 12.47 30.87 -11.32
CA LYS A 155 12.54 32.31 -11.54
C LYS A 155 13.43 32.54 -12.78
N THR A 156 12.83 33.01 -13.84
CA THR A 156 13.52 33.60 -15.02
C THR A 156 14.18 34.89 -14.58
#